data_f38cfb2dc07993370465452f8dc8848f
#
_entry.id   f38cfb2dc07993370465452f8dc8848f
#
_cell.length_a   1.000
_cell.length_b   1.000
_cell.length_c   1.000
_cell.angle_alpha   90.00
_cell.angle_beta   90.00
_cell.angle_gamma   90.00
#
_symmetry.space_group_name_H-M   'P 1'
#
loop_
_entity.id
_entity.type
_entity.pdbx_description
1 polymer ?
#
loop_
_entity_poly.entity_id
_entity_poly.type
_entity_poly.pdbx_seq_one_letter_code
_entity_poly.pdbx_strand_id
1 'polypeptide(L)'
;MKKKFSFLLVLAVLVMGLSACGGSKSDTTSETKATKAPKATETAEATKEPESKTTDTKGKHHAKIKVKNYGTIEVELDGDTAPITVANFIKLVNEKFYDGLTFHRIISGFMIQGGDPLGNGAGGSDETIKGEFSSNGVENNISHKRGVISMARS
;
A
#
# COMPACT_ATOMS: atom_id res chain seq x y z
N MET A 1 -32.66 36.29 -21.04
CA MET A 1 -33.88 35.89 -20.27
C MET A 1 -33.41 35.18 -18.99
N LYS A 2 -33.63 35.87 -17.89
CA LYS A 2 -33.23 35.38 -16.55
C LYS A 2 -34.36 34.51 -15.98
N LYS A 3 -34.11 33.27 -15.60
CA LYS A 3 -35.04 32.49 -14.78
C LYS A 3 -34.37 32.21 -13.43
N LYS A 4 -34.87 32.95 -12.44
CA LYS A 4 -34.66 32.73 -11.02
C LYS A 4 -35.55 31.53 -10.62
N PHE A 5 -34.97 30.52 -9.95
CA PHE A 5 -35.79 29.54 -9.22
C PHE A 5 -35.47 29.64 -7.73
N SER A 6 -36.56 29.77 -7.05
CA SER A 6 -36.75 30.17 -5.68
C SER A 6 -36.46 29.02 -4.72
N PHE A 7 -35.98 29.38 -3.63
CA PHE A 7 -35.74 28.71 -2.36
C PHE A 7 -37.03 28.10 -1.79
N LEU A 8 -36.99 26.88 -1.33
CA LEU A 8 -37.96 26.41 -0.32
C LEU A 8 -37.23 25.62 0.76
N LEU A 9 -37.14 26.30 1.87
CA LEU A 9 -36.67 25.85 3.17
C LEU A 9 -37.85 25.08 3.83
N VAL A 10 -37.65 23.83 4.19
CA VAL A 10 -38.56 23.12 5.11
C VAL A 10 -37.78 22.67 6.34
N LEU A 11 -38.01 23.41 7.39
CA LEU A 11 -37.64 23.16 8.76
C LEU A 11 -38.74 22.26 9.38
N ALA A 12 -38.37 21.10 9.92
CA ALA A 12 -39.24 20.35 10.78
C ALA A 12 -38.49 19.90 12.02
N VAL A 13 -39.02 20.37 13.11
CA VAL A 13 -38.59 20.35 14.50
C VAL A 13 -39.07 19.08 15.20
N LEU A 14 -38.20 18.53 16.03
CA LEU A 14 -38.43 18.04 17.40
C LEU A 14 -39.43 16.88 17.62
N VAL A 15 -39.06 15.88 18.40
CA VAL A 15 -39.64 15.60 19.74
C VAL A 15 -38.76 14.60 20.53
N MET A 16 -38.50 14.97 21.77
CA MET A 16 -37.89 14.21 22.86
C MET A 16 -38.71 12.99 23.29
N GLY A 17 -38.05 11.98 23.81
CA GLY A 17 -38.65 10.90 24.60
C GLY A 17 -37.62 10.35 25.60
N LEU A 18 -37.58 10.93 26.80
CA LEU A 18 -37.02 10.28 27.98
C LEU A 18 -37.95 9.18 28.47
N SER A 19 -37.42 8.02 28.80
CA SER A 19 -38.06 7.18 29.81
C SER A 19 -37.00 6.39 30.58
N ALA A 20 -37.11 6.50 31.87
CA ALA A 20 -36.20 6.04 32.91
C ALA A 20 -36.66 4.69 33.49
N CYS A 21 -35.74 4.08 34.22
CA CYS A 21 -35.90 3.17 35.37
C CYS A 21 -36.25 1.70 35.17
N GLY A 22 -35.46 0.87 35.81
CA GLY A 22 -35.81 -0.47 36.23
C GLY A 22 -34.57 -1.31 36.59
N GLY A 23 -34.15 -1.25 37.86
CA GLY A 23 -33.07 -2.08 38.38
C GLY A 23 -33.54 -3.48 38.76
N SER A 24 -32.65 -4.42 38.73
CA SER A 24 -32.70 -5.61 39.60
C SER A 24 -31.31 -6.21 39.75
N LYS A 25 -30.90 -6.33 40.97
CA LYS A 25 -29.74 -7.08 41.48
C LYS A 25 -29.98 -8.59 41.30
N SER A 26 -28.97 -9.33 40.94
CA SER A 26 -28.74 -10.65 41.51
C SER A 26 -27.25 -10.97 41.46
N ASP A 27 -26.71 -11.16 42.67
CA ASP A 27 -25.41 -11.72 42.97
C ASP A 27 -25.30 -13.14 42.42
N THR A 28 -24.18 -13.47 41.81
CA THR A 28 -23.63 -14.82 41.88
C THR A 28 -22.12 -14.75 41.78
N THR A 29 -21.50 -14.99 42.87
CA THR A 29 -20.07 -15.25 43.10
C THR A 29 -19.65 -16.47 42.28
N SER A 30 -18.59 -16.33 41.50
CA SER A 30 -17.77 -17.44 41.07
C SER A 30 -16.32 -17.00 40.93
N GLU A 31 -15.53 -17.48 41.85
CA GLU A 31 -14.07 -17.39 41.85
C GLU A 31 -13.51 -18.14 40.64
N THR A 32 -12.63 -17.52 39.87
CA THR A 32 -11.69 -18.27 39.03
C THR A 32 -10.34 -17.54 39.01
N LYS A 33 -9.47 -18.04 39.85
CA LYS A 33 -8.03 -18.30 39.71
C LYS A 33 -7.25 -17.40 38.73
N ALA A 34 -6.50 -16.50 39.31
CA ALA A 34 -5.43 -15.74 38.66
C ALA A 34 -4.38 -16.68 38.05
N THR A 35 -4.26 -16.66 36.72
CA THR A 35 -3.12 -17.23 36.02
C THR A 35 -2.10 -16.12 35.75
N LYS A 36 -0.92 -16.28 36.36
CA LYS A 36 0.25 -15.43 36.19
C LYS A 36 0.62 -15.31 34.69
N ALA A 37 0.73 -14.07 34.22
CA ALA A 37 1.40 -13.75 32.98
C ALA A 37 2.90 -14.07 33.06
N PRO A 38 3.51 -14.66 32.00
CA PRO A 38 4.96 -14.77 31.94
C PRO A 38 5.57 -13.39 31.65
N LYS A 39 6.54 -13.03 32.44
CA LYS A 39 7.43 -11.89 32.31
C LYS A 39 8.17 -12.03 30.96
N ALA A 40 7.87 -11.16 30.00
CA ALA A 40 8.65 -11.04 28.79
C ALA A 40 10.03 -10.48 29.14
N THR A 41 11.04 -11.31 28.96
CA THR A 41 12.44 -10.89 28.97
C THR A 41 12.71 -10.19 27.65
N GLU A 42 12.95 -8.92 27.74
CA GLU A 42 13.41 -8.06 26.65
C GLU A 42 14.85 -8.46 26.33
N THR A 43 15.04 -9.30 25.33
CA THR A 43 16.33 -9.48 24.67
C THR A 43 16.25 -8.72 23.38
N ALA A 44 16.82 -7.52 23.34
CA ALA A 44 17.07 -6.77 22.13
C ALA A 44 18.13 -7.52 21.32
N GLU A 45 17.71 -8.41 20.46
CA GLU A 45 18.55 -8.99 19.42
C GLU A 45 18.51 -8.02 18.23
N ALA A 46 19.63 -7.35 18.01
CA ALA A 46 19.85 -6.51 16.86
C ALA A 46 19.63 -7.35 15.61
N THR A 47 18.49 -7.16 14.95
CA THR A 47 18.22 -7.73 13.63
C THR A 47 19.27 -7.13 12.69
N LYS A 48 20.24 -7.93 12.31
CA LYS A 48 21.16 -7.63 11.22
C LYS A 48 20.29 -7.41 9.99
N GLU A 49 20.35 -6.19 9.48
CA GLU A 49 19.90 -5.83 8.14
C GLU A 49 20.46 -6.88 7.17
N PRO A 50 19.65 -7.57 6.36
CA PRO A 50 20.20 -8.51 5.41
C PRO A 50 21.06 -7.74 4.43
N GLU A 51 22.36 -8.05 4.42
CA GLU A 51 23.29 -7.58 3.39
C GLU A 51 22.75 -8.03 2.03
N SER A 52 22.02 -7.14 1.39
CA SER A 52 21.66 -7.24 -0.02
C SER A 52 22.97 -7.37 -0.78
N LYS A 53 23.18 -8.50 -1.41
CA LYS A 53 24.20 -8.64 -2.45
C LYS A 53 23.89 -7.53 -3.45
N THR A 54 24.70 -6.48 -3.45
CA THR A 54 24.60 -5.35 -4.34
C THR A 54 24.78 -5.85 -5.77
N THR A 55 23.69 -6.16 -6.43
CA THR A 55 23.66 -6.20 -7.88
C THR A 55 24.03 -4.77 -8.29
N ASP A 56 25.07 -4.60 -9.08
CA ASP A 56 25.42 -3.29 -9.63
C ASP A 56 24.24 -2.80 -10.46
N THR A 57 23.47 -1.87 -9.88
CA THR A 57 22.25 -1.32 -10.50
C THR A 57 22.49 0.07 -11.05
N LYS A 58 23.75 0.50 -11.13
CA LYS A 58 24.09 1.79 -11.74
C LYS A 58 23.75 1.82 -13.22
N GLY A 59 23.40 3.00 -13.69
CA GLY A 59 23.07 3.23 -15.08
C GLY A 59 21.63 2.90 -15.44
N LYS A 60 21.40 2.70 -16.73
CA LYS A 60 20.09 2.43 -17.31
C LYS A 60 19.91 0.94 -17.55
N HIS A 61 18.80 0.40 -17.08
CA HIS A 61 18.41 -0.98 -17.31
C HIS A 61 17.10 -1.02 -18.10
N HIS A 62 16.88 -2.10 -18.86
CA HIS A 62 15.68 -2.25 -19.66
C HIS A 62 14.92 -3.50 -19.26
N ALA A 63 13.60 -3.38 -19.11
CA ALA A 63 12.73 -4.51 -18.87
C ALA A 63 11.59 -4.55 -19.88
N LYS A 64 11.05 -5.77 -20.13
CA LYS A 64 9.93 -6.02 -21.03
C LYS A 64 8.80 -6.68 -20.25
N ILE A 65 7.66 -6.03 -20.21
CA ILE A 65 6.43 -6.55 -19.61
C ILE A 65 5.55 -7.07 -20.73
N LYS A 66 5.48 -8.40 -20.89
CA LYS A 66 4.63 -9.05 -21.88
C LYS A 66 3.21 -9.18 -21.34
N VAL A 67 2.27 -8.48 -21.95
CA VAL A 67 0.86 -8.51 -21.55
C VAL A 67 0.09 -9.41 -22.50
N LYS A 68 -0.51 -10.48 -21.98
CA LYS A 68 -1.25 -11.46 -22.80
C LYS A 68 -2.35 -10.76 -23.60
N ASN A 69 -2.37 -10.98 -24.91
CA ASN A 69 -3.32 -10.40 -25.89
C ASN A 69 -3.19 -8.88 -26.14
N TYR A 70 -2.25 -8.18 -25.46
CA TYR A 70 -2.11 -6.73 -25.59
C TYR A 70 -0.72 -6.29 -26.09
N GLY A 71 0.27 -7.20 -26.10
CA GLY A 71 1.60 -6.89 -26.58
C GLY A 71 2.64 -6.71 -25.47
N THR A 72 3.66 -5.92 -25.74
CA THR A 72 4.81 -5.73 -24.86
C THR A 72 4.97 -4.25 -24.51
N ILE A 73 5.14 -3.96 -23.22
CA ILE A 73 5.55 -2.67 -22.73
C ILE A 73 7.06 -2.75 -22.47
N GLU A 74 7.83 -1.83 -23.04
CA GLU A 74 9.25 -1.69 -22.78
C GLU A 74 9.46 -0.53 -21.81
N VAL A 75 10.24 -0.75 -20.76
CA VAL A 75 10.54 0.25 -19.75
C VAL A 75 12.04 0.39 -19.55
N GLU A 76 12.50 1.63 -19.37
CA GLU A 76 13.83 1.98 -18.91
C GLU A 76 13.79 2.23 -17.41
N LEU A 77 14.70 1.62 -16.68
CA LEU A 77 14.85 1.74 -15.23
C LEU A 77 16.11 2.55 -14.94
N ASP A 78 15.96 3.64 -14.20
CA ASP A 78 17.04 4.56 -13.86
C ASP A 78 17.69 4.18 -12.53
N GLY A 79 18.73 3.36 -12.60
CA GLY A 79 19.46 2.90 -11.43
C GLY A 79 20.35 3.97 -10.76
N ASP A 80 20.62 5.07 -11.46
CA ASP A 80 21.36 6.19 -10.85
C ASP A 80 20.45 7.05 -9.98
N THR A 81 19.19 7.25 -10.40
CA THR A 81 18.22 8.06 -9.67
C THR A 81 17.50 7.29 -8.59
N ALA A 82 17.22 5.98 -8.81
CA ALA A 82 16.44 5.16 -7.88
C ALA A 82 17.07 3.76 -7.71
N PRO A 83 18.29 3.67 -7.18
CA PRO A 83 19.05 2.41 -7.11
C PRO A 83 18.37 1.32 -6.29
N ILE A 84 17.75 1.65 -5.15
CA ILE A 84 17.06 0.68 -4.30
C ILE A 84 15.81 0.12 -5.01
N THR A 85 15.03 1.00 -5.62
CA THR A 85 13.83 0.64 -6.37
C THR A 85 14.17 -0.25 -7.55
N VAL A 86 15.19 0.12 -8.32
CA VAL A 86 15.63 -0.65 -9.49
C VAL A 86 16.21 -2.01 -9.08
N ALA A 87 17.03 -2.06 -8.02
CA ALA A 87 17.55 -3.32 -7.49
C ALA A 87 16.43 -4.29 -7.10
N ASN A 88 15.44 -3.79 -6.35
CA ASN A 88 14.31 -4.59 -5.92
C ASN A 88 13.48 -5.07 -7.11
N PHE A 89 13.21 -4.21 -8.08
CA PHE A 89 12.46 -4.60 -9.27
C PHE A 89 13.19 -5.70 -10.05
N ILE A 90 14.50 -5.55 -10.29
CA ILE A 90 15.33 -6.55 -10.99
C ILE A 90 15.36 -7.87 -10.22
N LYS A 91 15.51 -7.83 -8.88
CA LYS A 91 15.44 -9.02 -8.01
C LYS A 91 14.13 -9.77 -8.25
N LEU A 92 13.00 -9.09 -8.11
CA LEU A 92 11.67 -9.69 -8.25
C LEU A 92 11.41 -10.22 -9.67
N VAL A 93 11.93 -9.55 -10.72
CA VAL A 93 11.86 -10.05 -12.10
C VAL A 93 12.66 -11.36 -12.24
N ASN A 94 13.87 -11.44 -11.69
CA ASN A 94 14.71 -12.62 -11.75
C ASN A 94 14.12 -13.80 -10.96
N GLU A 95 13.38 -13.52 -9.90
CA GLU A 95 12.62 -14.50 -9.11
C GLU A 95 11.30 -14.90 -9.76
N LYS A 96 10.97 -14.33 -10.94
CA LYS A 96 9.70 -14.55 -11.64
C LYS A 96 8.45 -14.16 -10.83
N PHE A 97 8.65 -13.25 -9.86
CA PHE A 97 7.57 -12.80 -8.97
C PHE A 97 6.37 -12.23 -9.74
N TYR A 98 6.62 -11.53 -10.85
CA TYR A 98 5.58 -10.89 -11.64
C TYR A 98 4.90 -11.82 -12.66
N ASP A 99 5.42 -13.03 -12.87
CA ASP A 99 4.90 -13.93 -13.90
C ASP A 99 3.49 -14.41 -13.57
N GLY A 100 2.59 -14.27 -14.53
CA GLY A 100 1.17 -14.66 -14.39
C GLY A 100 0.31 -13.68 -13.59
N LEU A 101 0.85 -12.58 -13.07
CA LEU A 101 0.09 -11.57 -12.37
C LEU A 101 -0.74 -10.71 -13.32
N THR A 102 -1.70 -9.99 -12.75
CA THR A 102 -2.65 -9.17 -13.51
C THR A 102 -2.48 -7.68 -13.24
N PHE A 103 -2.96 -6.85 -14.16
CA PHE A 103 -3.28 -5.46 -13.86
C PHE A 103 -4.66 -5.43 -13.20
N HIS A 104 -4.68 -5.47 -11.88
CA HIS A 104 -5.91 -5.58 -11.08
C HIS A 104 -6.68 -4.26 -10.95
N ARG A 105 -6.04 -3.13 -11.26
CA ARG A 105 -6.67 -1.81 -11.20
C ARG A 105 -6.32 -1.00 -12.43
N ILE A 106 -7.33 -0.55 -13.16
CA ILE A 106 -7.18 0.24 -14.38
C ILE A 106 -8.08 1.46 -14.28
N ILE A 107 -7.50 2.66 -14.35
CA ILE A 107 -8.24 3.91 -14.36
C ILE A 107 -7.89 4.66 -15.64
N SER A 108 -8.90 4.84 -16.51
CA SER A 108 -8.74 5.55 -17.78
C SER A 108 -8.26 6.97 -17.56
N GLY A 109 -7.26 7.38 -18.33
CA GLY A 109 -6.67 8.72 -18.22
C GLY A 109 -5.75 8.92 -17.02
N PHE A 110 -5.55 7.89 -16.18
CA PHE A 110 -4.69 8.00 -15.01
C PHE A 110 -3.59 6.93 -14.98
N MET A 111 -3.91 5.67 -14.67
CA MET A 111 -2.88 4.63 -14.53
C MET A 111 -3.44 3.21 -14.66
N ILE A 112 -2.53 2.26 -14.84
CA ILE A 112 -2.76 0.83 -14.62
C ILE A 112 -1.86 0.36 -13.48
N GLN A 113 -2.36 -0.50 -12.61
CA GLN A 113 -1.63 -1.03 -11.46
C GLN A 113 -1.65 -2.56 -11.50
N GLY A 114 -0.47 -3.15 -11.32
CA GLY A 114 -0.26 -4.58 -11.29
C GLY A 114 0.86 -4.96 -10.35
N GLY A 115 1.29 -6.23 -10.39
CA GLY A 115 2.38 -6.73 -9.54
C GLY A 115 1.97 -7.16 -8.13
N ASP A 116 0.66 -7.25 -7.89
CA ASP A 116 0.09 -7.77 -6.65
C ASP A 116 -0.33 -9.24 -6.82
N PRO A 117 0.27 -10.19 -6.07
CA PRO A 117 -0.09 -11.61 -6.14
C PRO A 117 -1.54 -11.90 -5.75
N LEU A 118 -2.13 -11.08 -4.87
CA LEU A 118 -3.53 -11.23 -4.45
C LEU A 118 -4.50 -10.59 -5.46
N GLY A 119 -4.01 -9.72 -6.35
CA GLY A 119 -4.82 -9.06 -7.37
C GLY A 119 -5.93 -8.14 -6.82
N ASN A 120 -5.80 -7.65 -5.61
CA ASN A 120 -6.81 -6.83 -4.93
C ASN A 120 -6.26 -5.50 -4.37
N GLY A 121 -4.98 -5.25 -4.53
CA GLY A 121 -4.27 -4.06 -4.04
C GLY A 121 -3.66 -4.18 -2.64
N ALA A 122 -3.86 -5.33 -1.96
CA ALA A 122 -3.35 -5.55 -0.60
C ALA A 122 -2.14 -6.50 -0.55
N GLY A 123 -1.77 -7.11 -1.67
CA GLY A 123 -0.62 -8.00 -1.76
C GLY A 123 0.65 -7.28 -2.22
N GLY A 124 1.78 -7.93 -2.03
CA GLY A 124 3.10 -7.45 -2.45
C GLY A 124 4.15 -8.52 -2.24
N SER A 125 5.42 -8.17 -2.37
CA SER A 125 6.54 -9.01 -1.97
C SER A 125 6.67 -9.06 -0.44
N ASP A 126 7.32 -10.11 0.07
CA ASP A 126 7.56 -10.28 1.51
C ASP A 126 8.46 -9.20 2.10
N GLU A 127 9.30 -8.61 1.27
CA GLU A 127 10.22 -7.53 1.65
C GLU A 127 9.70 -6.18 1.18
N THR A 128 9.81 -5.19 2.05
CA THR A 128 9.54 -3.78 1.72
C THR A 128 10.84 -3.02 1.56
N ILE A 129 10.83 -2.00 0.72
CA ILE A 129 11.98 -1.12 0.50
C ILE A 129 11.68 0.31 0.94
N LYS A 130 12.70 1.05 1.32
CA LYS A 130 12.58 2.48 1.58
C LYS A 130 12.32 3.21 0.26
N GLY A 131 11.26 4.01 0.21
CA GLY A 131 10.95 4.80 -0.99
C GLY A 131 11.98 5.89 -1.25
N GLU A 132 12.37 6.05 -2.52
CA GLU A 132 13.39 7.00 -2.97
C GLU A 132 12.75 8.29 -3.48
N PHE A 133 12.39 9.17 -2.56
CA PHE A 133 11.77 10.48 -2.82
C PHE A 133 12.19 11.52 -1.77
N SER A 134 11.94 12.79 -2.04
CA SER A 134 12.49 13.92 -1.29
C SER A 134 12.18 13.91 0.20
N SER A 135 10.98 13.48 0.63
CA SER A 135 10.64 13.38 2.06
C SER A 135 11.44 12.30 2.81
N ASN A 136 12.08 11.37 2.10
CA ASN A 136 13.00 10.39 2.66
C ASN A 136 14.49 10.79 2.51
N GLY A 137 14.75 12.05 2.09
CA GLY A 137 16.09 12.58 1.91
C GLY A 137 16.78 12.15 0.61
N VAL A 138 16.03 11.65 -0.37
CA VAL A 138 16.55 11.24 -1.68
C VAL A 138 16.15 12.27 -2.72
N GLU A 139 17.14 12.79 -3.47
CA GLU A 139 16.88 13.64 -4.62
C GLU A 139 16.43 12.77 -5.80
N ASN A 140 15.13 12.84 -6.11
CA ASN A 140 14.55 12.12 -7.22
C ASN A 140 13.65 13.07 -8.01
N ASN A 141 14.10 13.44 -9.18
CA ASN A 141 13.43 14.40 -10.07
C ASN A 141 12.54 13.74 -11.13
N ILE A 142 12.33 12.41 -11.05
CA ILE A 142 11.45 11.69 -11.95
C ILE A 142 9.98 12.01 -11.62
N SER A 143 9.33 12.72 -12.52
CA SER A 143 7.92 13.11 -12.35
C SER A 143 6.97 12.02 -12.87
N HIS A 144 5.84 11.82 -12.20
CA HIS A 144 4.75 10.94 -12.67
C HIS A 144 4.04 11.55 -13.89
N LYS A 145 4.55 11.25 -15.07
CA LYS A 145 3.98 11.64 -16.36
C LYS A 145 3.46 10.41 -17.10
N ARG A 146 2.72 10.62 -18.21
CA ARG A 146 2.34 9.51 -19.08
C ARG A 146 3.59 8.75 -19.55
N GLY A 147 3.55 7.43 -19.42
CA GLY A 147 4.65 6.53 -19.79
C GLY A 147 5.69 6.30 -18.69
N VAL A 148 5.50 6.84 -17.48
CA VAL A 148 6.39 6.57 -16.35
C VAL A 148 5.87 5.39 -15.56
N ILE A 149 6.77 4.45 -15.20
CA ILE A 149 6.53 3.38 -14.24
C ILE A 149 6.98 3.82 -12.85
N SER A 150 6.22 3.50 -11.83
CA SER A 150 6.60 3.79 -10.45
C SER A 150 6.12 2.70 -9.50
N MET A 151 6.83 2.50 -8.39
CA MET A 151 6.42 1.54 -7.38
C MET A 151 5.18 2.03 -6.65
N ALA A 152 4.21 1.13 -6.45
CA ALA A 152 3.07 1.38 -5.56
C ALA A 152 3.56 1.51 -4.12
N ARG A 153 2.86 2.31 -3.33
CA ARG A 153 3.19 2.58 -1.94
C ARG A 153 1.99 2.29 -1.06
N SER A 154 2.19 1.58 0.03
CA SER A 154 1.23 1.40 1.14
C SER A 154 1.30 2.56 2.12
#